data_6ccc9348c869466aac898a4f700359f0
#
_entry.id   6ccc9348c869466aac898a4f700359f0
#
_cell.length_a   1.000
_cell.length_b   1.000
_cell.length_c   1.000
_cell.angle_alpha   90.00
_cell.angle_beta   90.00
_cell.angle_gamma   90.00
#
_symmetry.space_group_name_H-M   'P 1'
#
loop_
_entity.id
_entity.type
_entity.pdbx_description
1 polymer ?
#
loop_
_entity_poly.entity_id
_entity_poly.type
_entity_poly.pdbx_seq_one_letter_code
_entity_poly.pdbx_strand_id
1 'polypeptide(L)'
;MSSSTESTPPSAELRPVARASFVTHGRPEQVEDGVERLVALARRSGVDLVVTPEEAAHHDLAAQGDPADAELVVVLGGDGTMLRALRMYLGTGVPVLGVNFGRVGFLSSMQPDELEEGLARAFAGELVIVELPTLEVDLEAGLPDGEGRHVAVNDVVVTSGELGRMVELEWAVGGEDLGRVPCDGIICSTPTGSTAYNLSNGGPVLMWGIDALATTFVAPHSLHARPLVVARGQEVVVWNRTPDVPVVILVDGHRVGLAGRDGRIVIRLGDARSRLATLPEATFVRRYRESFST
;
A
#
# COMPACT_ATOMS: atom_id res chain seq x y z
N MET A 1 18.50 -4.75 39.19
CA MET A 1 17.82 -3.54 38.71
C MET A 1 18.55 -3.09 37.47
N SER A 2 18.12 -3.55 36.33
CA SER A 2 18.73 -3.21 35.03
C SER A 2 17.73 -2.32 34.29
N SER A 3 18.11 -1.06 34.05
CA SER A 3 17.32 -0.07 33.35
C SER A 3 17.28 -0.44 31.87
N SER A 4 16.14 -0.89 31.39
CA SER A 4 15.84 -1.01 29.97
C SER A 4 15.69 0.41 29.40
N THR A 5 16.70 0.87 28.67
CA THR A 5 16.60 2.03 27.81
C THR A 5 15.67 1.70 26.64
N GLU A 6 14.46 2.22 26.68
CA GLU A 6 13.60 2.31 25.51
C GLU A 6 14.32 3.16 24.44
N SER A 7 14.73 2.54 23.37
CA SER A 7 15.19 3.23 22.18
C SER A 7 13.98 3.80 21.43
N THR A 8 13.62 5.04 21.74
CA THR A 8 12.76 5.84 20.87
C THR A 8 13.48 6.01 19.53
N PRO A 9 12.85 5.68 18.40
CA PRO A 9 13.46 5.97 17.10
C PRO A 9 13.66 7.49 16.98
N PRO A 10 14.75 7.94 16.36
CA PRO A 10 15.04 9.36 16.23
C PRO A 10 13.92 10.04 15.43
N SER A 11 13.18 10.95 16.07
CA SER A 11 12.33 11.90 15.39
C SER A 11 13.27 12.81 14.59
N ALA A 12 13.41 12.55 13.28
CA ALA A 12 14.01 13.53 12.40
C ALA A 12 13.07 14.74 12.43
N GLU A 13 13.52 15.85 13.02
CA GLU A 13 12.87 17.14 12.85
C GLU A 13 12.93 17.45 11.34
N LEU A 14 11.81 17.24 10.67
CA LEU A 14 11.70 17.57 9.26
C LEU A 14 11.67 19.10 9.15
N ARG A 15 12.29 19.61 8.08
CA ARG A 15 12.20 21.04 7.78
C ARG A 15 10.75 21.40 7.47
N PRO A 16 10.32 22.65 7.72
CA PRO A 16 9.03 23.13 7.26
C PRO A 16 8.85 22.86 5.76
N VAL A 17 7.67 22.41 5.38
CA VAL A 17 7.31 22.09 4.00
C VAL A 17 7.17 23.39 3.21
N ALA A 18 7.93 23.55 2.14
CA ALA A 18 7.81 24.70 1.25
C ALA A 18 6.87 24.42 0.06
N ARG A 19 6.81 23.17 -0.40
CA ARG A 19 5.96 22.76 -1.52
C ARG A 19 5.21 21.48 -1.21
N ALA A 20 3.90 21.48 -1.44
CA ALA A 20 3.06 20.31 -1.25
C ALA A 20 2.24 20.03 -2.53
N SER A 21 1.99 18.75 -2.80
CA SER A 21 1.00 18.33 -3.79
C SER A 21 -0.20 17.71 -3.07
N PHE A 22 -1.28 17.44 -3.80
CA PHE A 22 -2.39 16.71 -3.25
C PHE A 22 -2.97 15.71 -4.26
N VAL A 23 -3.65 14.69 -3.73
CA VAL A 23 -4.33 13.64 -4.49
C VAL A 23 -5.71 13.43 -3.86
N THR A 24 -6.77 13.47 -4.66
CA THR A 24 -8.13 13.39 -4.17
C THR A 24 -8.84 12.10 -4.58
N HIS A 25 -9.94 11.81 -3.92
CA HIS A 25 -10.83 10.71 -4.30
C HIS A 25 -11.42 10.98 -5.70
N GLY A 26 -11.65 9.90 -6.49
CA GLY A 26 -12.22 10.00 -7.84
C GLY A 26 -13.67 10.52 -7.93
N ARG A 27 -14.21 11.04 -6.83
CA ARG A 27 -15.49 11.77 -6.74
C ARG A 27 -15.21 13.13 -6.08
N PRO A 28 -14.88 14.16 -6.87
CA PRO A 28 -14.47 15.47 -6.35
C PRO A 28 -15.46 16.08 -5.38
N GLU A 29 -16.75 15.92 -5.62
CA GLU A 29 -17.85 16.43 -4.79
C GLU A 29 -17.82 15.96 -3.33
N GLN A 30 -17.16 14.85 -3.04
CA GLN A 30 -17.03 14.31 -1.68
C GLN A 30 -15.92 14.97 -0.86
N VAL A 31 -14.99 15.67 -1.52
CA VAL A 31 -13.80 16.25 -0.92
C VAL A 31 -13.61 17.74 -1.25
N GLU A 32 -14.57 18.35 -1.94
CA GLU A 32 -14.49 19.74 -2.41
C GLU A 32 -14.20 20.73 -1.27
N ASP A 33 -14.97 20.66 -0.17
CA ASP A 33 -14.72 21.45 1.03
C ASP A 33 -13.29 21.23 1.59
N GLY A 34 -12.83 19.97 1.60
CA GLY A 34 -11.48 19.62 2.03
C GLY A 34 -10.39 20.24 1.17
N VAL A 35 -10.59 20.29 -0.15
CA VAL A 35 -9.65 20.92 -1.10
C VAL A 35 -9.61 22.44 -0.89
N GLU A 36 -10.77 23.10 -0.75
CA GLU A 36 -10.84 24.53 -0.47
C GLU A 36 -10.09 24.89 0.84
N ARG A 37 -10.30 24.11 1.90
CA ARG A 37 -9.63 24.27 3.20
C ARG A 37 -8.14 24.06 3.09
N LEU A 38 -7.68 23.02 2.36
CA LEU A 38 -6.27 22.75 2.07
C LEU A 38 -5.61 23.94 1.35
N VAL A 39 -6.24 24.41 0.26
CA VAL A 39 -5.72 25.54 -0.54
C VAL A 39 -5.62 26.82 0.30
N ALA A 40 -6.66 27.11 1.08
CA ALA A 40 -6.66 28.26 1.97
C ALA A 40 -5.57 28.16 3.06
N LEU A 41 -5.38 26.98 3.63
CA LEU A 41 -4.34 26.74 4.64
C LEU A 41 -2.93 26.85 4.04
N ALA A 42 -2.67 26.20 2.90
CA ALA A 42 -1.36 26.27 2.23
C ALA A 42 -0.96 27.72 1.96
N ARG A 43 -1.90 28.53 1.43
CA ARG A 43 -1.66 29.98 1.22
C ARG A 43 -1.32 30.73 2.51
N ARG A 44 -2.02 30.44 3.61
CA ARG A 44 -1.73 31.10 4.92
C ARG A 44 -0.40 30.66 5.51
N SER A 45 0.00 29.42 5.25
CA SER A 45 1.25 28.83 5.76
C SER A 45 2.46 29.14 4.87
N GLY A 46 2.27 29.79 3.72
CA GLY A 46 3.35 30.06 2.76
C GLY A 46 3.84 28.81 2.05
N VAL A 47 2.98 27.79 1.90
CA VAL A 47 3.27 26.54 1.18
C VAL A 47 2.76 26.67 -0.25
N ASP A 48 3.65 26.48 -1.21
CA ASP A 48 3.29 26.44 -2.63
C ASP A 48 2.63 25.09 -2.98
N LEU A 49 1.43 25.14 -3.58
CA LEU A 49 0.76 23.92 -4.04
C LEU A 49 1.19 23.57 -5.46
N VAL A 50 1.69 22.36 -5.60
CA VAL A 50 1.94 21.72 -6.89
C VAL A 50 0.70 20.93 -7.28
N VAL A 51 0.01 21.36 -8.34
CA VAL A 51 -1.28 20.80 -8.77
C VAL A 51 -1.09 20.02 -10.06
N THR A 52 -1.36 18.72 -10.04
CA THR A 52 -1.29 17.87 -11.23
C THR A 52 -2.37 18.28 -12.23
N PRO A 53 -2.21 18.00 -13.54
CA PRO A 53 -3.26 18.25 -14.53
C PRO A 53 -4.57 17.54 -14.21
N GLU A 54 -4.51 16.33 -13.62
CA GLU A 54 -5.69 15.57 -13.20
C GLU A 54 -6.46 16.28 -12.09
N GLU A 55 -5.78 16.68 -11.01
CA GLU A 55 -6.41 17.37 -9.88
C GLU A 55 -6.87 18.80 -10.28
N ALA A 56 -6.13 19.45 -11.17
CA ALA A 56 -6.53 20.75 -11.73
C ALA A 56 -7.88 20.67 -12.47
N ALA A 57 -8.05 19.63 -13.29
CA ALA A 57 -9.30 19.38 -14.00
C ALA A 57 -10.47 19.00 -13.08
N HIS A 58 -10.18 18.27 -11.98
CA HIS A 58 -11.21 17.84 -11.04
C HIS A 58 -11.74 18.99 -10.16
N HIS A 59 -10.92 19.98 -9.85
CA HIS A 59 -11.22 21.01 -8.85
C HIS A 59 -11.23 22.44 -9.41
N ASP A 60 -11.26 22.60 -10.73
CA ASP A 60 -11.22 23.90 -11.41
C ASP A 60 -10.04 24.78 -10.95
N LEU A 61 -8.88 24.15 -10.79
CA LEU A 61 -7.63 24.81 -10.41
C LEU A 61 -6.70 24.92 -11.61
N ALA A 62 -5.73 25.82 -11.53
CA ALA A 62 -4.66 25.86 -12.52
C ALA A 62 -3.63 24.77 -12.22
N ALA A 63 -3.30 23.95 -13.23
CA ALA A 63 -2.17 23.04 -13.13
C ALA A 63 -0.87 23.83 -12.94
N GLN A 64 -0.07 23.48 -11.94
CA GLN A 64 1.12 24.24 -11.57
C GLN A 64 2.23 23.33 -11.05
N GLY A 65 3.43 23.48 -11.61
CA GLY A 65 4.64 22.78 -11.18
C GLY A 65 4.71 21.31 -11.59
N ASP A 66 5.82 20.66 -11.23
CA ASP A 66 6.00 19.21 -11.39
C ASP A 66 5.69 18.52 -10.03
N PRO A 67 4.80 17.53 -10.01
CA PRO A 67 4.52 16.76 -8.79
C PRO A 67 5.75 16.17 -8.11
N ALA A 68 6.82 15.88 -8.88
CA ALA A 68 8.08 15.39 -8.34
C ALA A 68 8.84 16.45 -7.50
N ASP A 69 8.50 17.73 -7.65
CA ASP A 69 9.07 18.83 -6.86
C ASP A 69 8.41 19.00 -5.48
N ALA A 70 7.34 18.29 -5.20
CA ALA A 70 6.68 18.34 -3.89
C ALA A 70 7.55 17.70 -2.80
N GLU A 71 7.48 18.27 -1.60
CA GLU A 71 8.13 17.77 -0.38
C GLU A 71 7.16 16.94 0.48
N LEU A 72 5.86 17.10 0.23
CA LEU A 72 4.77 16.38 0.89
C LEU A 72 3.60 16.22 -0.08
N VAL A 73 2.97 15.03 -0.06
CA VAL A 73 1.69 14.81 -0.74
C VAL A 73 0.58 14.67 0.28
N VAL A 74 -0.45 15.49 0.16
CA VAL A 74 -1.66 15.40 0.99
C VAL A 74 -2.73 14.63 0.24
N VAL A 75 -3.23 13.56 0.82
CA VAL A 75 -4.34 12.78 0.26
C VAL A 75 -5.64 13.12 0.96
N LEU A 76 -6.65 13.52 0.18
CA LEU A 76 -8.01 13.70 0.66
C LEU A 76 -8.87 12.54 0.15
N GLY A 77 -9.07 11.53 1.00
CA GLY A 77 -9.78 10.30 0.60
C GLY A 77 -9.64 9.18 1.62
N GLY A 78 -9.95 7.95 1.23
CA GLY A 78 -9.76 6.75 2.03
C GLY A 78 -8.51 5.97 1.63
N ASP A 79 -8.36 4.75 2.18
CA ASP A 79 -7.17 3.89 1.95
C ASP A 79 -6.91 3.59 0.47
N GLY A 80 -7.95 3.48 -0.38
CA GLY A 80 -7.77 3.30 -1.82
C GLY A 80 -7.11 4.51 -2.50
N THR A 81 -7.44 5.74 -2.08
CA THR A 81 -6.79 6.96 -2.57
C THR A 81 -5.37 7.08 -2.03
N MET A 82 -5.15 6.69 -0.78
CA MET A 82 -3.83 6.58 -0.18
C MET A 82 -2.92 5.62 -0.97
N LEU A 83 -3.43 4.43 -1.29
CA LEU A 83 -2.71 3.43 -2.09
C LEU A 83 -2.34 3.99 -3.47
N ARG A 84 -3.27 4.68 -4.14
CA ARG A 84 -3.00 5.35 -5.43
C ARG A 84 -1.88 6.38 -5.31
N ALA A 85 -1.89 7.22 -4.28
CA ALA A 85 -0.85 8.21 -4.05
C ALA A 85 0.50 7.56 -3.71
N LEU A 86 0.53 6.55 -2.83
CA LEU A 86 1.76 5.82 -2.48
C LEU A 86 2.41 5.16 -3.71
N ARG A 87 1.60 4.65 -4.65
CA ARG A 87 2.09 4.12 -5.93
C ARG A 87 2.60 5.21 -6.87
N MET A 88 1.87 6.32 -6.98
CA MET A 88 2.21 7.45 -7.85
C MET A 88 3.55 8.06 -7.45
N TYR A 89 3.82 8.16 -6.16
CA TYR A 89 5.04 8.76 -5.62
C TYR A 89 6.11 7.73 -5.22
N LEU A 90 5.92 6.46 -5.60
CA LEU A 90 6.92 5.42 -5.35
C LEU A 90 8.24 5.75 -6.06
N GLY A 91 9.35 5.69 -5.32
CA GLY A 91 10.68 5.97 -5.85
C GLY A 91 11.05 7.47 -5.94
N THR A 92 10.11 8.39 -5.72
CA THR A 92 10.39 9.84 -5.71
C THR A 92 11.00 10.32 -4.39
N GLY A 93 10.82 9.56 -3.32
CA GLY A 93 11.21 9.98 -1.97
C GLY A 93 10.23 10.93 -1.29
N VAL A 94 9.16 11.35 -1.97
CA VAL A 94 8.13 12.24 -1.42
C VAL A 94 7.20 11.46 -0.49
N PRO A 95 7.02 11.88 0.77
CA PRO A 95 6.10 11.23 1.70
C PRO A 95 4.64 11.59 1.45
N VAL A 96 3.74 10.67 1.78
CA VAL A 96 2.30 10.78 1.55
C VAL A 96 1.56 10.82 2.89
N LEU A 97 0.79 11.87 3.14
CA LEU A 97 -0.02 12.10 4.34
C LEU A 97 -1.51 12.03 4.00
N GLY A 98 -2.29 11.30 4.77
CA GLY A 98 -3.71 11.11 4.51
C GLY A 98 -4.64 11.85 5.45
N VAL A 99 -5.68 12.48 4.89
CA VAL A 99 -6.89 12.94 5.58
C VAL A 99 -8.04 12.05 5.14
N ASN A 100 -8.76 11.44 6.10
CA ASN A 100 -9.73 10.40 5.82
C ASN A 100 -11.13 10.97 5.53
N PHE A 101 -11.46 11.11 4.27
CA PHE A 101 -12.81 11.45 3.79
C PHE A 101 -13.68 10.22 3.49
N GLY A 102 -13.25 9.04 3.91
CA GLY A 102 -13.94 7.77 3.69
C GLY A 102 -14.30 7.04 4.97
N ARG A 103 -14.33 5.72 4.89
CA ARG A 103 -14.44 4.86 6.08
C ARG A 103 -13.11 4.86 6.83
N VAL A 104 -13.16 4.61 8.14
CA VAL A 104 -11.94 4.43 8.96
C VAL A 104 -11.04 3.39 8.31
N GLY A 105 -9.81 3.79 8.03
CA GLY A 105 -8.78 2.97 7.41
C GLY A 105 -7.47 2.99 8.19
N PHE A 106 -6.46 2.30 7.66
CA PHE A 106 -5.16 2.18 8.32
C PHE A 106 -4.14 3.24 7.88
N LEU A 107 -4.33 3.86 6.70
CA LEU A 107 -3.29 4.71 6.10
C LEU A 107 -3.44 6.19 6.39
N SER A 108 -4.66 6.67 6.66
CA SER A 108 -4.90 8.10 6.91
C SER A 108 -4.52 8.51 8.33
N SER A 109 -3.98 9.71 8.53
CA SER A 109 -3.47 10.20 9.83
C SER A 109 -4.44 11.04 10.62
N MET A 110 -5.45 11.62 9.98
CA MET A 110 -6.39 12.53 10.60
C MET A 110 -7.77 12.42 9.96
N GLN A 111 -8.79 12.88 10.69
CA GLN A 111 -10.15 13.01 10.20
C GLN A 111 -10.38 14.40 9.56
N PRO A 112 -11.49 14.62 8.81
CA PRO A 112 -11.74 15.89 8.14
C PRO A 112 -11.89 17.09 9.10
N ASP A 113 -12.36 16.87 10.32
CA ASP A 113 -12.47 17.89 11.36
C ASP A 113 -11.13 18.30 11.96
N GLU A 114 -10.09 17.45 11.83
CA GLU A 114 -8.72 17.71 12.28
C GLU A 114 -7.84 18.33 11.17
N LEU A 115 -8.39 18.56 9.96
CA LEU A 115 -7.61 18.91 8.76
C LEU A 115 -6.72 20.13 8.95
N GLU A 116 -7.26 21.26 9.41
CA GLU A 116 -6.50 22.51 9.53
C GLU A 116 -5.39 22.40 10.57
N GLU A 117 -5.70 21.86 11.74
CA GLU A 117 -4.72 21.71 12.82
C GLU A 117 -3.64 20.71 12.42
N GLY A 118 -4.04 19.55 11.90
CA GLY A 118 -3.11 18.49 11.52
C GLY A 118 -2.21 18.90 10.35
N LEU A 119 -2.77 19.53 9.31
CA LEU A 119 -1.96 20.00 8.19
C LEU A 119 -1.06 21.20 8.57
N ALA A 120 -1.49 22.11 9.45
CA ALA A 120 -0.63 23.20 9.93
C ALA A 120 0.62 22.64 10.63
N ARG A 121 0.46 21.63 11.46
CA ARG A 121 1.56 20.90 12.10
C ARG A 121 2.43 20.16 11.08
N ALA A 122 1.80 19.49 10.12
CA ALA A 122 2.51 18.79 9.04
C ALA A 122 3.37 19.76 8.21
N PHE A 123 2.84 20.92 7.85
CA PHE A 123 3.58 21.96 7.12
C PHE A 123 4.69 22.57 7.94
N ALA A 124 4.56 22.61 9.27
CA ALA A 124 5.64 23.01 10.18
C ALA A 124 6.74 21.94 10.32
N GLY A 125 6.57 20.77 9.74
CA GLY A 125 7.53 19.65 9.81
C GLY A 125 7.30 18.66 10.96
N GLU A 126 6.17 18.77 11.68
CA GLU A 126 5.81 17.83 12.76
C GLU A 126 5.29 16.51 12.19
N LEU A 127 6.15 15.77 11.51
CA LEU A 127 5.82 14.51 10.85
C LEU A 127 6.76 13.39 11.27
N VAL A 128 6.23 12.18 11.29
CA VAL A 128 7.00 10.94 11.34
C VAL A 128 6.88 10.27 9.99
N ILE A 129 8.01 9.95 9.36
CA ILE A 129 8.04 9.22 8.10
C ILE A 129 8.27 7.74 8.37
N VAL A 130 7.34 6.93 7.89
CA VAL A 130 7.41 5.46 7.95
C VAL A 130 7.75 4.94 6.56
N GLU A 131 8.86 4.26 6.44
CA GLU A 131 9.22 3.55 5.21
C GLU A 131 8.51 2.21 5.16
N LEU A 132 7.68 2.02 4.14
CA LEU A 132 6.86 0.85 3.93
C LEU A 132 7.49 -0.02 2.85
N PRO A 133 7.74 -1.31 3.10
CA PRO A 133 8.25 -2.22 2.08
C PRO A 133 7.22 -2.42 0.98
N THR A 134 7.71 -2.70 -0.23
CA THR A 134 6.92 -3.09 -1.40
C THR A 134 7.16 -4.55 -1.74
N LEU A 135 6.30 -5.11 -2.59
CA LEU A 135 6.58 -6.38 -3.26
C LEU A 135 6.99 -6.13 -4.71
N GLU A 136 7.88 -6.95 -5.19
CA GLU A 136 8.14 -7.13 -6.61
C GLU A 136 7.59 -8.49 -7.05
N VAL A 137 6.94 -8.51 -8.21
CA VAL A 137 6.58 -9.73 -8.90
C VAL A 137 7.24 -9.75 -10.26
N ASP A 138 7.98 -10.83 -10.53
CA ASP A 138 8.55 -11.10 -11.85
C ASP A 138 7.66 -12.10 -12.57
N LEU A 139 7.19 -11.73 -13.76
CA LEU A 139 6.45 -12.58 -14.67
C LEU A 139 7.40 -13.05 -15.76
N GLU A 140 7.47 -14.37 -15.95
CA GLU A 140 8.33 -14.95 -17.00
C GLU A 140 7.88 -14.52 -18.40
N ALA A 141 8.87 -14.32 -19.29
CA ALA A 141 8.63 -14.05 -20.70
C ALA A 141 7.78 -15.15 -21.34
N GLY A 142 6.80 -14.77 -22.16
CA GLY A 142 5.90 -15.69 -22.83
C GLY A 142 4.59 -15.96 -22.09
N LEU A 143 4.34 -15.30 -20.96
CA LEU A 143 2.99 -15.26 -20.41
C LEU A 143 2.11 -14.36 -21.29
N PRO A 144 0.90 -14.82 -21.72
CA PRO A 144 -0.03 -13.96 -22.43
C PRO A 144 -0.39 -12.77 -21.53
N ASP A 145 -0.29 -11.57 -22.04
CA ASP A 145 -0.66 -10.30 -21.39
C ASP A 145 0.25 -9.76 -20.25
N GLY A 146 1.44 -10.36 -19.99
CA GLY A 146 2.30 -9.80 -18.95
C GLY A 146 3.75 -10.27 -19.05
N GLU A 147 4.65 -9.37 -19.38
CA GLU A 147 6.08 -9.54 -19.24
C GLU A 147 6.64 -8.46 -18.32
N GLY A 148 7.65 -8.82 -17.53
CA GLY A 148 8.44 -7.87 -16.77
C GLY A 148 8.17 -7.87 -15.28
N ARG A 149 8.69 -6.82 -14.67
CA ARG A 149 8.62 -6.62 -13.22
C ARG A 149 7.53 -5.61 -12.88
N HIS A 150 6.69 -5.98 -11.92
CA HIS A 150 5.68 -5.08 -11.35
C HIS A 150 5.93 -4.89 -9.86
N VAL A 151 5.52 -3.74 -9.33
CA VAL A 151 5.70 -3.39 -7.92
C VAL A 151 4.35 -3.16 -7.26
N ALA A 152 4.12 -3.81 -6.12
CA ALA A 152 2.93 -3.64 -5.29
C ALA A 152 3.26 -2.90 -3.99
N VAL A 153 2.38 -2.02 -3.56
CA VAL A 153 2.41 -1.39 -2.24
C VAL A 153 1.65 -2.24 -1.23
N ASN A 154 0.50 -2.81 -1.61
CA ASN A 154 -0.30 -3.68 -0.74
C ASN A 154 -0.02 -5.16 -0.98
N ASP A 155 -0.38 -5.67 -2.15
CA ASP A 155 -0.36 -7.11 -2.38
C ASP A 155 -0.18 -7.50 -3.85
N VAL A 156 0.30 -8.74 -4.01
CA VAL A 156 0.25 -9.51 -5.25
C VAL A 156 -0.68 -10.69 -5.01
N VAL A 157 -1.71 -10.82 -5.85
CA VAL A 157 -2.68 -11.91 -5.77
C VAL A 157 -2.58 -12.77 -7.02
N VAL A 158 -2.41 -14.08 -6.83
CA VAL A 158 -2.50 -15.08 -7.88
C VAL A 158 -3.81 -15.83 -7.67
N THR A 159 -4.77 -15.68 -8.56
CA THR A 159 -6.13 -16.20 -8.40
C THR A 159 -6.65 -16.87 -9.67
N SER A 160 -7.69 -17.69 -9.54
CA SER A 160 -8.33 -18.31 -10.70
C SER A 160 -8.74 -17.27 -11.74
N GLY A 161 -8.45 -17.53 -13.00
CA GLY A 161 -8.90 -16.72 -14.14
C GLY A 161 -10.34 -17.01 -14.57
N GLU A 162 -10.98 -18.05 -14.00
CA GLU A 162 -12.34 -18.44 -14.30
C GLU A 162 -13.22 -18.42 -13.05
N LEU A 163 -14.33 -17.71 -13.13
CA LEU A 163 -15.27 -17.59 -12.03
C LEU A 163 -15.83 -18.96 -11.62
N GLY A 164 -15.78 -19.26 -10.32
CA GLY A 164 -16.30 -20.52 -9.76
C GLY A 164 -15.41 -21.75 -10.04
N ARG A 165 -14.22 -21.58 -10.59
CA ARG A 165 -13.25 -22.65 -10.82
C ARG A 165 -12.08 -22.49 -9.84
N MET A 166 -11.85 -23.53 -9.08
CA MET A 166 -10.69 -23.67 -8.20
C MET A 166 -9.43 -23.96 -9.03
N VAL A 167 -8.29 -23.53 -8.53
CA VAL A 167 -6.96 -23.83 -9.09
C VAL A 167 -6.13 -24.66 -8.11
N GLU A 168 -5.18 -25.41 -8.64
CA GLU A 168 -4.15 -26.08 -7.86
C GLU A 168 -2.85 -25.30 -7.98
N LEU A 169 -2.42 -24.66 -6.90
CA LEU A 169 -1.19 -23.90 -6.85
C LEU A 169 -0.11 -24.71 -6.12
N GLU A 170 1.02 -24.91 -6.78
CA GLU A 170 2.24 -25.38 -6.15
C GLU A 170 3.05 -24.16 -5.72
N TRP A 171 3.66 -24.20 -4.56
CA TRP A 171 4.38 -23.07 -4.06
C TRP A 171 5.64 -23.45 -3.30
N ALA A 172 6.62 -22.55 -3.32
CA ALA A 172 7.89 -22.70 -2.62
C ALA A 172 8.29 -21.38 -1.96
N VAL A 173 9.09 -21.47 -0.89
CA VAL A 173 9.69 -20.32 -0.21
C VAL A 173 11.18 -20.57 -0.03
N GLY A 174 12.01 -19.63 -0.47
CA GLY A 174 13.46 -19.74 -0.35
C GLY A 174 14.05 -20.98 -1.05
N GLY A 175 13.39 -21.48 -2.08
CA GLY A 175 13.77 -22.68 -2.81
C GLY A 175 13.24 -24.01 -2.23
N GLU A 176 12.60 -23.98 -1.06
CA GLU A 176 11.99 -25.17 -0.45
C GLU A 176 10.55 -25.35 -0.94
N ASP A 177 10.25 -26.51 -1.52
CA ASP A 177 8.91 -26.88 -1.97
C ASP A 177 7.96 -27.11 -0.76
N LEU A 178 6.83 -26.40 -0.74
CA LEU A 178 5.79 -26.49 0.29
C LEU A 178 4.54 -27.25 -0.20
N GLY A 179 4.62 -27.85 -1.38
CA GLY A 179 3.59 -28.70 -1.95
C GLY A 179 2.51 -27.95 -2.71
N ARG A 180 1.37 -28.61 -2.88
CA ARG A 180 0.24 -28.13 -3.68
C ARG A 180 -0.96 -27.86 -2.81
N VAL A 181 -1.66 -26.77 -3.12
CA VAL A 181 -2.87 -26.35 -2.41
C VAL A 181 -3.97 -26.10 -3.44
N PRO A 182 -5.06 -26.89 -3.42
CA PRO A 182 -6.29 -26.55 -4.13
C PRO A 182 -6.96 -25.35 -3.44
N CYS A 183 -7.21 -24.26 -4.17
CA CYS A 183 -7.72 -23.00 -3.61
C CYS A 183 -8.31 -22.11 -4.71
N ASP A 184 -8.86 -20.97 -4.32
CA ASP A 184 -9.25 -19.91 -5.27
C ASP A 184 -8.06 -19.01 -5.61
N GLY A 185 -6.99 -19.00 -4.79
CA GLY A 185 -5.80 -18.22 -5.03
C GLY A 185 -4.86 -18.14 -3.82
N ILE A 186 -3.77 -17.39 -3.98
CA ILE A 186 -2.81 -17.02 -2.94
C ILE A 186 -2.57 -15.51 -2.96
N ILE A 187 -2.47 -14.91 -1.79
CA ILE A 187 -2.16 -13.50 -1.57
C ILE A 187 -0.76 -13.42 -0.98
N CYS A 188 0.12 -12.65 -1.59
CA CYS A 188 1.38 -12.20 -0.98
C CYS A 188 1.23 -10.73 -0.63
N SER A 189 1.35 -10.38 0.65
CA SER A 189 1.01 -9.08 1.17
C SER A 189 2.17 -8.42 1.89
N THR A 190 2.35 -7.11 1.69
CA THR A 190 3.24 -6.26 2.49
C THR A 190 2.64 -6.02 3.89
N PRO A 191 3.39 -5.42 4.83
CA PRO A 191 2.80 -4.90 6.07
C PRO A 191 1.63 -3.93 5.83
N THR A 192 1.71 -3.09 4.81
CA THR A 192 0.61 -2.18 4.42
C THR A 192 -0.63 -2.95 4.00
N GLY A 193 -0.48 -3.88 3.07
CA GLY A 193 -1.56 -4.72 2.56
C GLY A 193 -2.06 -5.77 3.55
N SER A 194 -1.31 -6.02 4.64
CA SER A 194 -1.71 -7.02 5.65
C SER A 194 -3.05 -6.71 6.31
N THR A 195 -3.47 -5.45 6.31
CA THR A 195 -4.77 -4.98 6.80
C THR A 195 -5.84 -4.85 5.71
N ALA A 196 -5.51 -5.20 4.45
CA ALA A 196 -6.41 -5.17 3.30
C ALA A 196 -6.96 -6.58 2.96
N TYR A 197 -6.79 -7.05 1.71
CA TYR A 197 -7.35 -8.32 1.25
C TYR A 197 -6.80 -9.54 2.01
N ASN A 198 -5.53 -9.48 2.43
CA ASN A 198 -4.92 -10.47 3.32
C ASN A 198 -5.74 -10.69 4.60
N LEU A 199 -6.16 -9.60 5.27
CA LEU A 199 -6.95 -9.67 6.50
C LEU A 199 -8.29 -10.37 6.29
N SER A 200 -8.98 -10.08 5.18
CA SER A 200 -10.27 -10.67 4.84
C SER A 200 -10.19 -12.20 4.66
N ASN A 201 -8.99 -12.72 4.38
CA ASN A 201 -8.73 -14.16 4.23
C ASN A 201 -8.07 -14.78 5.47
N GLY A 202 -8.08 -14.10 6.61
CA GLY A 202 -7.53 -14.62 7.87
C GLY A 202 -6.00 -14.59 7.94
N GLY A 203 -5.35 -13.81 7.10
CA GLY A 203 -3.91 -13.60 7.15
C GLY A 203 -3.47 -12.74 8.35
N PRO A 204 -2.20 -12.82 8.76
CA PRO A 204 -1.68 -12.07 9.89
C PRO A 204 -1.61 -10.58 9.60
N VAL A 205 -1.86 -9.75 10.61
CA VAL A 205 -1.56 -8.32 10.56
C VAL A 205 -0.09 -8.10 10.86
N LEU A 206 0.62 -7.44 9.95
CA LEU A 206 2.02 -7.06 10.11
C LEU A 206 2.13 -5.58 10.49
N MET A 207 2.88 -5.28 11.53
CA MET A 207 3.16 -3.88 11.90
C MET A 207 4.03 -3.19 10.84
N TRP A 208 3.84 -1.89 10.70
CA TRP A 208 4.76 -1.08 9.88
C TRP A 208 6.19 -1.18 10.41
N GLY A 209 7.16 -1.14 9.51
CA GLY A 209 8.58 -1.29 9.82
C GLY A 209 9.07 -2.73 9.92
N ILE A 210 8.17 -3.72 9.85
CA ILE A 210 8.57 -5.13 9.70
C ILE A 210 8.97 -5.37 8.24
N ASP A 211 10.18 -5.90 8.05
CA ASP A 211 10.72 -6.21 6.72
C ASP A 211 10.43 -7.68 6.35
N ALA A 212 9.13 -7.97 6.18
CA ALA A 212 8.60 -9.27 5.85
C ALA A 212 7.36 -9.13 4.95
N LEU A 213 6.98 -10.20 4.28
CA LEU A 213 5.69 -10.34 3.59
C LEU A 213 4.87 -11.46 4.25
N ALA A 214 3.56 -11.40 4.11
CA ALA A 214 2.66 -12.49 4.49
C ALA A 214 2.15 -13.23 3.26
N THR A 215 2.02 -14.56 3.34
CA THR A 215 1.31 -15.38 2.35
C THR A 215 0.03 -15.91 2.97
N THR A 216 -1.07 -15.84 2.24
CA THR A 216 -2.38 -16.30 2.71
C THR A 216 -3.16 -16.89 1.54
N PHE A 217 -3.73 -18.07 1.71
CA PHE A 217 -4.55 -18.69 0.67
C PHE A 217 -5.99 -18.17 0.72
N VAL A 218 -6.60 -18.04 -0.46
CA VAL A 218 -8.01 -17.70 -0.62
C VAL A 218 -8.79 -19.00 -0.72
N ALA A 219 -9.75 -19.23 0.17
CA ALA A 219 -10.61 -20.41 0.23
C ALA A 219 -9.86 -21.74 0.01
N PRO A 220 -8.81 -22.07 0.78
CA PRO A 220 -8.05 -23.30 0.57
C PRO A 220 -8.89 -24.54 0.89
N HIS A 221 -8.85 -25.53 0.01
CA HIS A 221 -9.45 -26.85 0.22
C HIS A 221 -8.45 -27.82 0.89
N SER A 222 -7.70 -27.33 1.85
CA SER A 222 -6.71 -28.07 2.61
C SER A 222 -6.70 -27.62 4.07
N LEU A 223 -6.80 -28.58 4.98
CA LEU A 223 -6.69 -28.31 6.42
C LEU A 223 -5.26 -27.94 6.85
N HIS A 224 -4.28 -28.13 5.99
CA HIS A 224 -2.86 -27.85 6.27
C HIS A 224 -2.37 -26.52 5.73
N ALA A 225 -3.14 -25.87 4.84
CA ALA A 225 -2.81 -24.53 4.35
C ALA A 225 -2.88 -23.53 5.53
N ARG A 226 -1.76 -22.87 5.81
CA ARG A 226 -1.65 -21.85 6.87
C ARG A 226 -0.98 -20.62 6.32
N PRO A 227 -1.40 -19.42 6.74
CA PRO A 227 -0.64 -18.21 6.47
C PRO A 227 0.80 -18.34 6.99
N LEU A 228 1.74 -17.79 6.22
CA LEU A 228 3.15 -17.78 6.57
C LEU A 228 3.70 -16.35 6.45
N VAL A 229 4.53 -15.95 7.40
CA VAL A 229 5.30 -14.70 7.34
C VAL A 229 6.70 -15.03 6.83
N VAL A 230 7.09 -14.39 5.73
CA VAL A 230 8.34 -14.64 5.01
C VAL A 230 9.25 -13.43 5.15
N ALA A 231 10.45 -13.63 5.65
CA ALA A 231 11.44 -12.57 5.87
C ALA A 231 12.04 -12.07 4.54
N ARG A 232 12.60 -10.86 4.55
CA ARG A 232 13.40 -10.33 3.43
C ARG A 232 14.53 -11.31 3.05
N GLY A 233 14.80 -11.36 1.76
CA GLY A 233 15.81 -12.24 1.19
C GLY A 233 15.29 -13.62 0.78
N GLN A 234 14.03 -13.92 1.10
CA GLN A 234 13.36 -15.12 0.62
C GLN A 234 12.39 -14.77 -0.52
N GLU A 235 12.31 -15.64 -1.53
CA GLU A 235 11.34 -15.55 -2.61
C GLU A 235 10.18 -16.51 -2.37
N VAL A 236 8.97 -16.06 -2.68
CA VAL A 236 7.79 -16.92 -2.82
C VAL A 236 7.63 -17.22 -4.30
N VAL A 237 7.66 -18.48 -4.67
CA VAL A 237 7.45 -18.91 -6.05
C VAL A 237 6.14 -19.68 -6.12
N VAL A 238 5.30 -19.33 -7.08
CA VAL A 238 3.99 -19.95 -7.29
C VAL A 238 3.92 -20.49 -8.71
N TRP A 239 3.45 -21.72 -8.86
CA TRP A 239 3.16 -22.33 -10.15
C TRP A 239 1.68 -22.71 -10.27
N ASN A 240 1.10 -22.44 -11.40
CA ASN A 240 -0.23 -22.96 -11.72
C ASN A 240 -0.11 -24.42 -12.19
N ARG A 241 -0.64 -25.37 -11.44
CA ARG A 241 -0.65 -26.80 -11.82
C ARG A 241 -1.99 -27.25 -12.39
N THR A 242 -2.94 -26.33 -12.56
CA THR A 242 -4.25 -26.62 -13.14
C THR A 242 -4.15 -26.75 -14.65
N PRO A 243 -4.66 -27.84 -15.26
CA PRO A 243 -4.48 -28.09 -16.70
C PRO A 243 -5.15 -27.04 -17.60
N ASP A 244 -6.41 -26.68 -17.30
CA ASP A 244 -7.28 -25.96 -18.22
C ASP A 244 -7.78 -24.60 -17.68
N VAL A 245 -7.31 -24.18 -16.50
CA VAL A 245 -7.70 -22.92 -15.89
C VAL A 245 -6.45 -22.04 -15.71
N PRO A 246 -6.34 -20.92 -16.42
CA PRO A 246 -5.26 -19.98 -16.17
C PRO A 246 -5.45 -19.27 -14.82
N VAL A 247 -4.36 -18.79 -14.25
CA VAL A 247 -4.42 -17.86 -13.12
C VAL A 247 -4.20 -16.43 -13.59
N VAL A 248 -4.92 -15.51 -12.97
CA VAL A 248 -4.74 -14.05 -13.12
C VAL A 248 -3.79 -13.57 -12.04
N ILE A 249 -2.86 -12.72 -12.41
CA ILE A 249 -1.95 -12.03 -11.48
C ILE A 249 -2.44 -10.60 -11.32
N LEU A 250 -2.75 -10.23 -10.07
CA LEU A 250 -3.17 -8.89 -9.69
C LEU A 250 -2.09 -8.23 -8.84
N VAL A 251 -1.81 -6.97 -9.10
CA VAL A 251 -0.92 -6.11 -8.32
C VAL A 251 -1.73 -4.93 -7.82
N ASP A 252 -1.88 -4.80 -6.49
CA ASP A 252 -2.74 -3.77 -5.88
C ASP A 252 -4.13 -3.71 -6.52
N GLY A 253 -4.74 -4.88 -6.79
CA GLY A 253 -6.06 -5.00 -7.40
C GLY A 253 -6.11 -4.83 -8.93
N HIS A 254 -5.00 -4.53 -9.60
CA HIS A 254 -4.94 -4.36 -11.06
C HIS A 254 -4.36 -5.60 -11.73
N ARG A 255 -5.04 -6.12 -12.75
CA ARG A 255 -4.52 -7.24 -13.54
C ARG A 255 -3.26 -6.81 -14.28
N VAL A 256 -2.18 -7.59 -14.09
CA VAL A 256 -0.89 -7.39 -14.76
C VAL A 256 -0.48 -8.57 -15.63
N GLY A 257 -1.11 -9.73 -15.48
CA GLY A 257 -0.77 -10.89 -16.28
C GLY A 257 -1.71 -12.08 -16.11
N LEU A 258 -1.48 -13.08 -16.95
CA LEU A 258 -2.11 -14.41 -16.93
C LEU A 258 -1.01 -15.46 -16.97
N ALA A 259 -1.15 -16.53 -16.19
CA ALA A 259 -0.28 -17.69 -16.27
C ALA A 259 -1.10 -18.96 -16.52
N GLY A 260 -0.82 -19.63 -17.63
CA GLY A 260 -1.37 -20.95 -17.93
C GLY A 260 -0.74 -22.03 -17.05
N ARG A 261 -0.97 -23.30 -17.42
CA ARG A 261 -0.36 -24.44 -16.74
C ARG A 261 1.16 -24.34 -16.76
N ASP A 262 1.77 -24.66 -15.61
CA ASP A 262 3.20 -24.61 -15.34
C ASP A 262 3.82 -23.20 -15.40
N GLY A 263 2.99 -22.16 -15.60
CA GLY A 263 3.43 -20.77 -15.50
C GLY A 263 3.96 -20.46 -14.10
N ARG A 264 5.14 -19.83 -14.04
CA ARG A 264 5.88 -19.54 -12.82
C ARG A 264 5.81 -18.05 -12.49
N ILE A 265 5.44 -17.74 -11.27
CA ILE A 265 5.35 -16.37 -10.73
C ILE A 265 6.32 -16.28 -9.55
N VAL A 266 7.21 -15.29 -9.54
CA VAL A 266 8.16 -15.05 -8.46
C VAL A 266 7.81 -13.76 -7.74
N ILE A 267 7.62 -13.84 -6.43
CA ILE A 267 7.23 -12.71 -5.58
C ILE A 267 8.24 -12.58 -4.45
N ARG A 268 8.72 -11.35 -4.20
CA ARG A 268 9.65 -11.04 -3.12
C ARG A 268 9.44 -9.62 -2.60
N LEU A 269 10.06 -9.30 -1.48
CA LEU A 269 10.15 -7.91 -1.06
C LEU A 269 11.04 -7.11 -2.02
N GLY A 270 10.49 -6.01 -2.52
CA GLY A 270 11.18 -5.10 -3.42
C GLY A 270 12.17 -4.18 -2.69
N ASP A 271 13.08 -3.58 -3.46
CA ASP A 271 14.03 -2.59 -2.93
C ASP A 271 13.40 -1.21 -2.78
N ALA A 272 12.38 -0.90 -3.60
CA ALA A 272 11.63 0.34 -3.49
C ALA A 272 10.85 0.39 -2.17
N ARG A 273 10.80 1.59 -1.57
CA ARG A 273 10.03 1.87 -0.35
C ARG A 273 9.01 2.96 -0.63
N SER A 274 7.76 2.74 -0.22
CA SER A 274 6.79 3.82 -0.12
C SER A 274 7.01 4.58 1.18
N ARG A 275 6.74 5.88 1.18
CA ARG A 275 6.95 6.74 2.36
C ARG A 275 5.61 7.27 2.84
N LEU A 276 5.16 6.77 3.98
CA LEU A 276 3.96 7.25 4.65
C LEU A 276 4.35 8.31 5.67
N ALA A 277 3.75 9.50 5.55
CA ALA A 277 3.83 10.53 6.58
C ALA A 277 2.68 10.36 7.58
N THR A 278 2.97 10.49 8.85
CA THR A 278 1.97 10.47 9.92
C THR A 278 2.24 11.59 10.92
N LEU A 279 1.20 12.07 11.60
CA LEU A 279 1.39 12.83 12.82
C LEU A 279 1.99 11.94 13.91
N PRO A 280 2.78 12.47 14.85
CA PRO A 280 3.48 11.66 15.85
C PRO A 280 2.58 10.74 16.68
N GLU A 281 1.36 11.17 16.98
CA GLU A 281 0.36 10.41 17.73
C GLU A 281 -0.38 9.36 16.91
N ALA A 282 -0.33 9.45 15.57
CA ALA A 282 -1.03 8.55 14.65
C ALA A 282 -0.24 7.25 14.39
N THR A 283 0.05 6.52 15.47
CA THR A 283 0.85 5.29 15.43
C THR A 283 0.04 4.10 14.87
N PHE A 284 0.75 3.08 14.35
CA PHE A 284 0.12 1.81 13.92
C PHE A 284 -0.73 1.19 15.04
N VAL A 285 -0.23 1.16 16.26
CA VAL A 285 -0.93 0.55 17.41
C VAL A 285 -2.22 1.31 17.75
N ARG A 286 -2.21 2.65 17.68
CA ARG A 286 -3.42 3.45 17.86
C ARG A 286 -4.48 3.08 16.82
N ARG A 287 -4.10 2.99 15.54
CA ARG A 287 -5.02 2.64 14.44
C ARG A 287 -5.54 1.21 14.58
N TYR A 288 -4.67 0.27 14.96
CA TYR A 288 -5.07 -1.10 15.22
C TYR A 288 -6.16 -1.16 16.32
N ARG A 289 -5.96 -0.41 17.41
CA ARG A 289 -6.95 -0.31 18.48
C ARG A 289 -8.26 0.31 18.00
N GLU A 290 -8.22 1.40 17.25
CA GLU A 290 -9.41 2.07 16.72
C GLU A 290 -10.19 1.21 15.73
N SER A 291 -9.52 0.31 15.00
CA SER A 291 -10.15 -0.56 14.00
C SER A 291 -10.65 -1.88 14.56
N PHE A 292 -10.05 -2.43 15.62
CA PHE A 292 -10.30 -3.80 16.09
C PHE A 292 -10.61 -3.94 17.57
N SER A 293 -10.41 -2.90 18.38
CA SER A 293 -10.75 -2.98 19.81
C SER A 293 -12.12 -2.35 20.03
N THR A 294 -13.06 -3.15 20.49
CA THR A 294 -14.41 -2.73 20.94
C THR A 294 -14.35 -2.23 22.38
#